data_d39ab1c6e652636db948f63c34950667
#
_entry.id   d39ab1c6e652636db948f63c34950667
#
_cell.length_a   1.000
_cell.length_b   1.000
_cell.length_c   1.000
_cell.angle_alpha   90.00
_cell.angle_beta   90.00
_cell.angle_gamma   90.00
#
_symmetry.space_group_name_H-M   'P 1'
#
loop_
_entity.id
_entity.type
_entity.pdbx_description
1 polymer ?
#
loop_
_entity_poly.entity_id
_entity_poly.type
_entity_poly.pdbx_seq_one_letter_code
_entity_poly.pdbx_strand_id
1 'polypeptide(L)'
;MQLLDTTSDKVILFFDVCAKIEGLCATLYHYYSDLYKDDDDVSQLWKKTALEEENHQKQFELANRLRDDVGFDLKADLERTSRIHQKLVNLLDHVRQNPPDVVTALTKAIEMEESLSDLHLDSSVSFRDELISKMFQALREFDQDHVKSLRNCLSILMLPKTEMTG
;
A
#
# COMPACT_ATOMS: atom_id res chain seq x y z
N MET A 1 -13.52 29.15 1.96
CA MET A 1 -13.66 27.68 2.02
C MET A 1 -14.54 27.25 0.85
N GLN A 2 -13.93 26.90 -0.27
CA GLN A 2 -14.67 26.33 -1.40
C GLN A 2 -15.09 24.90 -0.99
N LEU A 3 -16.38 24.68 -0.88
CA LEU A 3 -16.96 23.35 -0.77
C LEU A 3 -16.63 22.59 -2.06
N LEU A 4 -15.95 21.46 -1.97
CA LEU A 4 -15.81 20.50 -3.06
C LEU A 4 -17.23 19.99 -3.37
N ASP A 5 -17.89 20.60 -4.33
CA ASP A 5 -19.34 20.47 -4.51
C ASP A 5 -19.72 19.60 -5.69
N THR A 6 -18.74 19.03 -6.42
CA THR A 6 -19.00 18.13 -7.55
C THR A 6 -18.47 16.72 -7.27
N THR A 7 -19.19 15.71 -7.76
CA THR A 7 -18.75 14.31 -7.74
C THR A 7 -17.37 14.16 -8.39
N SER A 8 -17.10 14.93 -9.45
CA SER A 8 -15.83 14.94 -10.16
C SER A 8 -14.66 15.36 -9.25
N ASP A 9 -14.83 16.41 -8.44
CA ASP A 9 -13.77 16.88 -7.54
C ASP A 9 -13.43 15.85 -6.44
N LYS A 10 -14.45 15.14 -5.97
CA LYS A 10 -14.28 14.06 -4.98
C LYS A 10 -13.55 12.84 -5.56
N VAL A 11 -13.81 12.50 -6.81
CA VAL A 11 -13.10 11.42 -7.53
C VAL A 11 -11.63 11.80 -7.72
N ILE A 12 -11.35 13.04 -8.12
CA ILE A 12 -9.97 13.56 -8.21
C ILE A 12 -9.24 13.40 -6.89
N LEU A 13 -9.85 13.86 -5.81
CA LEU A 13 -9.28 13.79 -4.48
C LEU A 13 -9.06 12.33 -4.04
N PHE A 14 -10.00 11.44 -4.32
CA PHE A 14 -9.87 10.02 -4.01
C PHE A 14 -8.66 9.39 -4.70
N PHE A 15 -8.50 9.55 -6.02
CA PHE A 15 -7.35 9.03 -6.75
C PHE A 15 -6.03 9.68 -6.33
N ASP A 16 -6.04 10.98 -6.02
CA ASP A 16 -4.86 11.67 -5.51
C ASP A 16 -4.40 11.11 -4.17
N VAL A 17 -5.31 10.85 -3.25
CA VAL A 17 -4.99 10.23 -1.96
C VAL A 17 -4.53 8.78 -2.13
N CYS A 18 -5.17 7.99 -3.01
CA CYS A 18 -4.70 6.64 -3.34
C CYS A 18 -3.26 6.66 -3.87
N ALA A 19 -2.94 7.56 -4.81
CA ALA A 19 -1.57 7.71 -5.32
C ALA A 19 -0.57 8.06 -4.21
N LYS A 20 -0.95 8.95 -3.29
CA LYS A 20 -0.12 9.30 -2.13
C LYS A 20 0.10 8.13 -1.17
N ILE A 21 -0.91 7.29 -0.95
CA ILE A 21 -0.78 6.07 -0.13
C ILE A 21 0.27 5.14 -0.73
N GLU A 22 0.17 4.83 -2.02
CA GLU A 22 1.14 3.96 -2.70
C GLU A 22 2.55 4.54 -2.66
N GLY A 23 2.69 5.85 -2.89
CA GLY A 23 3.97 6.55 -2.77
C GLY A 23 4.58 6.51 -1.36
N LEU A 24 3.76 6.58 -0.32
CA LEU A 24 4.20 6.44 1.08
C LEU A 24 4.61 5.00 1.39
N CYS A 25 3.87 4.00 0.90
CA CYS A 25 4.25 2.59 1.00
C CYS A 25 5.60 2.34 0.32
N ALA A 26 5.80 2.85 -0.90
CA ALA A 26 7.07 2.76 -1.60
C ALA A 26 8.22 3.39 -0.78
N THR A 27 8.01 4.56 -0.22
CA THR A 27 8.99 5.25 0.62
C THR A 27 9.34 4.44 1.87
N LEU A 28 8.34 3.89 2.54
CA LEU A 28 8.51 3.05 3.72
C LEU A 28 9.32 1.78 3.39
N TYR A 29 8.98 1.12 2.29
CA TYR A 29 9.63 -0.14 1.89
C TYR A 29 11.05 0.07 1.36
N HIS A 30 11.33 1.17 0.68
CA HIS A 30 12.71 1.57 0.37
C HIS A 30 13.52 1.82 1.64
N TYR A 31 12.94 2.50 2.62
CA TYR A 31 13.57 2.69 3.93
C TYR A 31 13.89 1.35 4.60
N TYR A 32 12.97 0.39 4.60
CA TYR A 32 13.22 -0.95 5.15
C TYR A 32 14.27 -1.72 4.35
N SER A 33 14.30 -1.59 3.02
CA SER A 33 15.35 -2.19 2.20
C SER A 33 16.75 -1.72 2.61
N ASP A 34 16.89 -0.42 2.87
CA ASP A 34 18.15 0.16 3.34
C ASP A 34 18.47 -0.21 4.79
N LEU A 35 17.46 -0.23 5.65
CA LEU A 35 17.61 -0.56 7.07
C LEU A 35 18.11 -2.00 7.28
N TYR A 36 17.63 -2.94 6.48
CA TYR A 36 17.96 -4.36 6.57
C TYR A 36 18.94 -4.83 5.49
N LYS A 37 19.80 -3.94 5.01
CA LYS A 37 20.75 -4.20 3.92
C LYS A 37 21.77 -5.31 4.21
N ASP A 38 21.98 -5.67 5.46
CA ASP A 38 22.89 -6.75 5.88
C ASP A 38 22.28 -8.15 5.67
N ASP A 39 20.99 -8.24 5.38
CA ASP A 39 20.29 -9.45 4.95
C ASP A 39 19.80 -9.26 3.51
N ASP A 40 20.51 -9.83 2.56
CA ASP A 40 20.25 -9.65 1.14
C ASP A 40 18.82 -10.08 0.75
N ASP A 41 18.32 -11.18 1.29
CA ASP A 41 16.99 -11.70 0.95
C ASP A 41 15.90 -10.75 1.46
N VAL A 42 16.02 -10.29 2.68
CA VAL A 42 15.10 -9.32 3.29
C VAL A 42 15.15 -7.98 2.57
N SER A 43 16.34 -7.47 2.30
CA SER A 43 16.54 -6.21 1.59
C SER A 43 15.96 -6.24 0.18
N GLN A 44 16.18 -7.33 -0.57
CA GLN A 44 15.63 -7.48 -1.92
C GLN A 44 14.10 -7.63 -1.93
N LEU A 45 13.50 -8.31 -0.94
CA LEU A 45 12.06 -8.38 -0.78
C LEU A 45 11.46 -6.97 -0.65
N TRP A 46 11.99 -6.16 0.26
CA TRP A 46 11.52 -4.79 0.46
C TRP A 46 11.70 -3.92 -0.77
N LYS A 47 12.85 -4.03 -1.44
CA LYS A 47 13.13 -3.27 -2.66
C LYS A 47 12.16 -3.62 -3.79
N LYS A 48 11.90 -4.90 -4.00
CA LYS A 48 10.94 -5.37 -5.00
C LYS A 48 9.54 -4.83 -4.71
N THR A 49 9.08 -4.98 -3.47
CA THR A 49 7.76 -4.49 -3.06
C THR A 49 7.66 -2.97 -3.24
N ALA A 50 8.69 -2.21 -2.85
CA ALA A 50 8.73 -0.76 -3.05
C ALA A 50 8.58 -0.34 -4.52
N LEU A 51 9.26 -1.02 -5.44
CA LEU A 51 9.16 -0.75 -6.87
C LEU A 51 7.76 -1.08 -7.44
N GLU A 52 7.11 -2.10 -6.92
CA GLU A 52 5.73 -2.42 -7.27
C GLU A 52 4.76 -1.31 -6.80
N GLU A 53 4.95 -0.78 -5.59
CA GLU A 53 4.15 0.36 -5.09
C GLU A 53 4.37 1.65 -5.90
N GLU A 54 5.58 1.91 -6.37
CA GLU A 54 5.83 3.03 -7.29
C GLU A 54 5.04 2.87 -8.60
N ASN A 55 4.88 1.65 -9.11
CA ASN A 55 4.06 1.38 -10.28
C ASN A 55 2.56 1.57 -9.99
N HIS A 56 2.08 1.16 -8.82
CA HIS A 56 0.69 1.40 -8.39
C HIS A 56 0.40 2.90 -8.28
N GLN A 57 1.32 3.68 -7.72
CA GLN A 57 1.22 5.14 -7.66
C GLN A 57 1.00 5.74 -9.05
N LYS A 58 1.84 5.33 -10.02
CA LYS A 58 1.73 5.81 -11.42
C LYS A 58 0.39 5.40 -12.07
N GLN A 59 -0.13 4.21 -11.74
CA GLN A 59 -1.44 3.78 -12.22
C GLN A 59 -2.56 4.69 -11.71
N PHE A 60 -2.56 5.07 -10.43
CA PHE A 60 -3.53 6.01 -9.87
C PHE A 60 -3.40 7.41 -10.47
N GLU A 61 -2.19 7.89 -10.67
CA GLU A 61 -1.93 9.17 -11.32
C GLU A 61 -2.44 9.19 -12.77
N LEU A 62 -2.26 8.08 -13.50
CA LEU A 62 -2.76 7.93 -14.86
C LEU A 62 -4.29 7.84 -14.88
N ALA A 63 -4.90 7.03 -14.02
CA ALA A 63 -6.34 6.91 -13.89
C ALA A 63 -6.98 8.27 -13.57
N ASN A 64 -6.35 9.06 -12.71
CA ASN A 64 -6.80 10.40 -12.38
C ASN A 64 -6.81 11.37 -13.57
N ARG A 65 -5.88 11.20 -14.50
CA ARG A 65 -5.80 12.00 -15.74
C ARG A 65 -6.77 11.55 -16.82
N LEU A 66 -7.04 10.24 -16.92
CA LEU A 66 -7.83 9.64 -18.02
C LEU A 66 -9.30 9.44 -17.67
N ARG A 67 -9.70 9.72 -16.42
CA ARG A 67 -11.08 9.50 -15.99
C ARG A 67 -12.06 10.39 -16.75
N ASP A 68 -13.13 9.80 -17.23
CA ASP A 68 -14.38 10.46 -17.53
C ASP A 68 -15.35 10.27 -16.35
N ASP A 69 -16.45 11.03 -16.28
CA ASP A 69 -17.39 11.06 -15.16
C ASP A 69 -17.71 9.67 -14.60
N VAL A 70 -17.15 9.36 -13.45
CA VAL A 70 -17.28 8.06 -12.79
C VAL A 70 -18.24 8.19 -11.62
N GLY A 71 -19.42 7.59 -11.74
CA GLY A 71 -20.41 7.58 -10.66
C GLY A 71 -19.96 6.68 -9.50
N PHE A 72 -19.85 7.28 -8.29
CA PHE A 72 -19.27 6.64 -7.13
C PHE A 72 -19.83 7.20 -5.81
N ASP A 73 -20.08 6.34 -4.83
CA ASP A 73 -20.41 6.77 -3.47
C ASP A 73 -19.12 7.05 -2.67
N LEU A 74 -18.63 8.27 -2.80
CA LEU A 74 -17.31 8.67 -2.39
C LEU A 74 -17.14 8.97 -0.90
N LYS A 75 -18.20 9.17 -0.14
CA LYS A 75 -18.04 9.73 1.21
C LYS A 75 -17.34 8.75 2.15
N ALA A 76 -17.76 7.49 2.17
CA ALA A 76 -17.20 6.48 3.05
C ALA A 76 -15.75 6.14 2.66
N ASP A 77 -15.47 6.04 1.38
CA ASP A 77 -14.15 5.67 0.87
C ASP A 77 -13.13 6.80 1.03
N LEU A 78 -13.52 8.05 0.87
CA LEU A 78 -12.64 9.19 1.16
C LEU A 78 -12.22 9.26 2.62
N GLU A 79 -13.14 9.06 3.55
CA GLU A 79 -12.84 9.05 4.98
C GLU A 79 -11.91 7.90 5.36
N ARG A 80 -12.17 6.70 4.84
CA ARG A 80 -11.32 5.52 5.05
C ARG A 80 -9.94 5.70 4.46
N THR A 81 -9.86 6.17 3.22
CA THR A 81 -8.62 6.42 2.49
C THR A 81 -7.77 7.48 3.19
N SER A 82 -8.39 8.56 3.66
CA SER A 82 -7.72 9.60 4.44
C SER A 82 -7.17 9.08 5.77
N ARG A 83 -7.88 8.17 6.45
CA ARG A 83 -7.39 7.53 7.68
C ARG A 83 -6.18 6.63 7.41
N ILE A 84 -6.19 5.86 6.33
CA ILE A 84 -5.05 5.01 5.93
C ILE A 84 -3.85 5.89 5.60
N HIS A 85 -4.04 6.95 4.84
CA HIS A 85 -3.00 7.92 4.53
C HIS A 85 -2.36 8.50 5.79
N GLN A 86 -3.17 8.96 6.74
CA GLN A 86 -2.66 9.53 8.01
C GLN A 86 -1.91 8.49 8.85
N LYS A 87 -2.39 7.25 8.90
CA LYS A 87 -1.68 6.15 9.58
C LYS A 87 -0.31 5.91 8.96
N LEU A 88 -0.18 5.94 7.63
CA LEU A 88 1.09 5.77 6.93
C LEU A 88 2.05 6.92 7.19
N VAL A 89 1.57 8.17 7.17
CA VAL A 89 2.39 9.33 7.52
C VAL A 89 2.96 9.17 8.93
N ASN A 90 2.10 8.84 9.89
CA ASN A 90 2.50 8.65 11.28
C ASN A 90 3.46 7.46 11.45
N LEU A 91 3.21 6.37 10.75
CA LEU A 91 4.09 5.19 10.78
C LEU A 91 5.48 5.52 10.23
N LEU A 92 5.56 6.19 9.09
CA LEU A 92 6.85 6.57 8.47
C LEU A 92 7.66 7.48 9.40
N ASP A 93 7.03 8.48 10.01
CA ASP A 93 7.68 9.36 10.97
C ASP A 93 8.17 8.60 12.22
N HIS A 94 7.34 7.67 12.71
CA HIS A 94 7.68 6.85 13.88
C HIS A 94 8.87 5.93 13.63
N VAL A 95 8.89 5.20 12.51
CA VAL A 95 9.97 4.24 12.21
C VAL A 95 11.30 4.92 11.90
N ARG A 96 11.28 6.14 11.38
CA ARG A 96 12.50 6.94 11.19
C ARG A 96 13.13 7.36 12.50
N GLN A 97 12.34 7.63 13.52
CA GLN A 97 12.80 7.98 14.87
C GLN A 97 13.12 6.74 15.71
N ASN A 98 12.39 5.66 15.49
CA ASN A 98 12.50 4.41 16.23
C ASN A 98 12.56 3.24 15.23
N PRO A 99 13.72 2.97 14.61
CA PRO A 99 13.86 1.90 13.64
C PRO A 99 13.43 0.55 14.24
N PRO A 100 12.45 -0.15 13.65
CA PRO A 100 11.97 -1.42 14.17
C PRO A 100 12.93 -2.56 13.85
N ASP A 101 12.80 -3.68 14.57
CA ASP A 101 13.35 -4.94 14.12
C ASP A 101 12.57 -5.47 12.90
N VAL A 102 13.18 -6.42 12.18
CA VAL A 102 12.60 -6.94 10.94
C VAL A 102 11.25 -7.64 11.15
N VAL A 103 11.05 -8.33 12.26
CA VAL A 103 9.78 -9.02 12.58
C VAL A 103 8.66 -8.00 12.78
N THR A 104 8.93 -6.93 13.51
CA THR A 104 7.98 -5.84 13.72
C THR A 104 7.65 -5.14 12.39
N ALA A 105 8.65 -4.86 11.56
CA ALA A 105 8.46 -4.23 10.25
C ALA A 105 7.57 -5.10 9.33
N LEU A 106 7.84 -6.40 9.24
CA LEU A 106 7.05 -7.35 8.45
C LEU A 106 5.60 -7.42 8.96
N THR A 107 5.41 -7.52 10.27
CA THR A 107 4.08 -7.60 10.88
C THR A 107 3.24 -6.36 10.56
N LYS A 108 3.81 -5.16 10.69
CA LYS A 108 3.13 -3.90 10.38
C LYS A 108 2.84 -3.74 8.90
N ALA A 109 3.76 -4.16 8.03
CA ALA A 109 3.53 -4.12 6.59
C ALA A 109 2.41 -5.09 6.17
N ILE A 110 2.35 -6.30 6.74
CA ILE A 110 1.26 -7.25 6.48
C ILE A 110 -0.09 -6.64 6.87
N GLU A 111 -0.21 -6.04 8.05
CA GLU A 111 -1.44 -5.35 8.48
C GLU A 111 -1.84 -4.22 7.51
N MET A 112 -0.87 -3.48 6.98
CA MET A 112 -1.12 -2.41 6.02
C MET A 112 -1.58 -2.95 4.67
N GLU A 113 -0.90 -3.95 4.12
CA GLU A 113 -1.26 -4.58 2.85
C GLU A 113 -2.64 -5.24 2.90
N GLU A 114 -3.01 -5.86 4.02
CA GLU A 114 -4.37 -6.39 4.23
C GLU A 114 -5.42 -5.27 4.20
N SER A 115 -5.13 -4.14 4.85
CA SER A 115 -6.03 -2.97 4.83
C SER A 115 -6.18 -2.37 3.42
N LEU A 116 -5.12 -2.34 2.63
CA LEU A 116 -5.14 -1.88 1.23
C LEU A 116 -5.89 -2.87 0.34
N SER A 117 -5.68 -4.17 0.51
CA SER A 117 -6.43 -5.21 -0.19
C SER A 117 -7.94 -5.06 0.01
N ASP A 118 -8.38 -4.82 1.24
CA ASP A 118 -9.79 -4.59 1.56
C ASP A 118 -10.31 -3.29 0.94
N LEU A 119 -9.54 -2.21 0.98
CA LEU A 119 -9.88 -0.94 0.34
C LEU A 119 -10.04 -1.10 -1.18
N HIS A 120 -9.11 -1.79 -1.83
CA HIS A 120 -9.14 -2.01 -3.27
C HIS A 120 -10.29 -2.92 -3.69
N LEU A 121 -10.63 -3.95 -2.88
CA LEU A 121 -11.82 -4.78 -3.12
C LEU A 121 -13.10 -3.95 -3.07
N ASP A 122 -13.30 -3.17 -2.01
CA ASP A 122 -14.48 -2.33 -1.85
C ASP A 122 -14.57 -1.26 -2.95
N SER A 123 -13.43 -0.70 -3.35
CA SER A 123 -13.35 0.27 -4.43
C SER A 123 -13.69 -0.36 -5.79
N SER A 124 -13.28 -1.60 -6.04
CA SER A 124 -13.55 -2.30 -7.31
C SER A 124 -15.04 -2.44 -7.61
N VAL A 125 -15.88 -2.61 -6.59
CA VAL A 125 -17.35 -2.75 -6.73
C VAL A 125 -18.08 -1.40 -6.67
N SER A 126 -17.39 -0.32 -6.28
CA SER A 126 -17.96 1.02 -6.13
C SER A 126 -17.96 1.82 -7.43
N PHE A 127 -17.09 1.50 -8.38
CA PHE A 127 -16.99 2.19 -9.67
C PHE A 127 -17.83 1.51 -10.74
N ARG A 128 -18.56 2.34 -11.54
CA ARG A 128 -19.32 1.87 -12.71
C ARG A 128 -18.44 1.68 -13.93
N ASP A 129 -17.34 2.41 -14.04
CA ASP A 129 -16.36 2.26 -15.11
C ASP A 129 -15.65 0.92 -14.98
N GLU A 130 -15.77 0.08 -16.02
CA GLU A 130 -15.22 -1.27 -16.02
C GLU A 130 -13.69 -1.30 -15.96
N LEU A 131 -13.01 -0.34 -16.59
CA LEU A 131 -11.55 -0.24 -16.57
C LEU A 131 -11.04 0.14 -15.17
N ILE A 132 -11.71 1.07 -14.51
CA ILE A 132 -11.39 1.46 -13.13
C ILE A 132 -11.65 0.29 -12.18
N SER A 133 -12.79 -0.40 -12.32
CA SER A 133 -13.11 -1.59 -11.52
C SER A 133 -12.05 -2.68 -11.69
N LYS A 134 -11.62 -2.97 -12.91
CA LYS A 134 -10.56 -3.96 -13.20
C LYS A 134 -9.21 -3.53 -12.65
N MET A 135 -8.88 -2.24 -12.70
CA MET A 135 -7.66 -1.72 -12.09
C MET A 135 -7.62 -2.00 -10.58
N PHE A 136 -8.70 -1.73 -9.85
CA PHE A 136 -8.77 -2.03 -8.42
C PHE A 136 -8.72 -3.53 -8.12
N GLN A 137 -9.33 -4.37 -8.96
CA GLN A 137 -9.22 -5.83 -8.83
C GLN A 137 -7.76 -6.30 -8.98
N ALA A 138 -7.05 -5.78 -9.98
CA ALA A 138 -5.64 -6.10 -10.19
C ALA A 138 -4.77 -5.62 -9.02
N LEU A 139 -4.99 -4.40 -8.51
CA LEU A 139 -4.28 -3.88 -7.33
C LEU A 139 -4.51 -4.75 -6.10
N ARG A 140 -5.73 -5.20 -5.87
CA ARG A 140 -6.04 -6.14 -4.78
C ARG A 140 -5.26 -7.44 -4.89
N GLU A 141 -5.13 -8.00 -6.08
CA GLU A 141 -4.34 -9.22 -6.31
C GLU A 141 -2.85 -8.98 -5.98
N PHE A 142 -2.29 -7.84 -6.35
CA PHE A 142 -0.93 -7.45 -5.97
C PHE A 142 -0.76 -7.32 -4.45
N ASP A 143 -1.69 -6.67 -3.76
CA ASP A 143 -1.66 -6.55 -2.30
C ASP A 143 -1.66 -7.93 -1.63
N GLN A 144 -2.47 -8.87 -2.14
CA GLN A 144 -2.50 -10.25 -1.63
C GLN A 144 -1.19 -11.00 -1.88
N ASP A 145 -0.54 -10.77 -3.03
CA ASP A 145 0.79 -11.32 -3.32
C ASP A 145 1.86 -10.72 -2.40
N HIS A 146 1.79 -9.42 -2.09
CA HIS A 146 2.64 -8.77 -1.08
C HIS A 146 2.45 -9.42 0.29
N VAL A 147 1.23 -9.57 0.76
CA VAL A 147 0.91 -10.23 2.03
C VAL A 147 1.53 -11.63 2.07
N LYS A 148 1.37 -12.40 1.02
CA LYS A 148 1.92 -13.77 0.93
C LYS A 148 3.45 -13.77 1.00
N SER A 149 4.12 -12.89 0.27
CA SER A 149 5.58 -12.79 0.25
C SER A 149 6.13 -12.34 1.60
N LEU A 150 5.50 -11.34 2.22
CA LEU A 150 5.88 -10.85 3.55
C LEU A 150 5.66 -11.91 4.64
N ARG A 151 4.55 -12.65 4.59
CA ARG A 151 4.28 -13.76 5.53
C ARG A 151 5.27 -14.90 5.36
N ASN A 152 5.66 -15.24 4.14
CA ASN A 152 6.70 -16.24 3.89
C ASN A 152 8.03 -15.83 4.51
N CYS A 153 8.45 -14.59 4.31
CA CYS A 153 9.67 -14.05 4.90
C CYS A 153 9.61 -14.12 6.44
N LEU A 154 8.50 -13.65 7.03
CA LEU A 154 8.29 -13.70 8.48
C LEU A 154 8.38 -15.14 9.02
N SER A 155 7.74 -16.09 8.34
CA SER A 155 7.76 -17.51 8.73
C SER A 155 9.17 -18.09 8.73
N ILE A 156 9.98 -17.76 7.72
CA ILE A 156 11.39 -18.20 7.64
C ILE A 156 12.21 -17.64 8.79
N LEU A 157 12.04 -16.34 9.10
CA LEU A 157 12.78 -15.67 10.18
C LEU A 157 12.38 -16.19 11.58
N MET A 158 11.19 -16.73 11.74
CA MET A 158 10.68 -17.31 12.99
C MET A 158 10.97 -18.79 13.14
N LEU A 159 11.58 -19.46 12.14
CA LEU A 159 12.02 -20.86 12.28
C LEU A 159 13.12 -20.95 13.34
N PRO A 160 13.10 -22.00 14.20
CA PRO A 160 14.18 -22.24 15.14
C PRO A 160 15.50 -22.39 14.37
N LYS A 161 16.54 -21.63 14.77
CA LYS A 161 17.89 -21.87 14.28
C LYS A 161 18.28 -23.25 14.77
N THR A 162 18.37 -24.25 13.88
CA THR A 162 19.01 -25.52 14.18
C THR A 162 20.45 -25.20 14.52
N GLU A 163 20.82 -25.40 15.79
CA GLU A 163 22.23 -25.43 16.18
C GLU A 163 22.89 -26.51 15.31
N MET A 164 23.70 -26.06 14.37
CA MET A 164 24.64 -26.96 13.70
C MET A 164 25.72 -27.29 14.73
N THR A 165 25.43 -28.30 15.57
CA THR A 165 26.43 -29.04 16.32
C THR A 165 27.16 -29.90 15.31
N GLY A 166 28.37 -29.52 14.97
CA GLY A 166 29.29 -30.27 14.15
C GLY A 166 30.67 -30.03 14.60
#